data_12faf71473397ea56d9bc94be5296dd0
#
_entry.id   12faf71473397ea56d9bc94be5296dd0
#
_cell.length_a   1.000
_cell.length_b   1.000
_cell.length_c   1.000
_cell.angle_alpha   90.00
_cell.angle_beta   90.00
_cell.angle_gamma   90.00
#
_symmetry.space_group_name_H-M   'P 1'
#
loop_
_entity.id
_entity.type
_entity.pdbx_description
1 polymer ?
#
loop_
_entity_poly.entity_id
_entity_poly.type
_entity_poly.pdbx_seq_one_letter_code
_entity_poly.pdbx_strand_id
1 'polypeptide(L)'
;GTYTIEECAREKRGTSLILSLHPDFRSSEKPEENFLNQYTLQRLVKKYSDYIRYPIKMNFTLKGKQDEPDTIENRTLNSMTPLWVRPKTEIKPEEYNQFYKEVFHAWDEPLEIVHTKAEGVVEYTTLLFIPSHAPFDFYQREMTSGIRLYSKNVFVMDNYQDLLPEYLRFVRGLVDS
;
A
#
# COMPACT_ATOMS: atom_id res chain seq x y z
N GLY A 1 -17.56 -0.08 -27.95
CA GLY A 1 -18.47 0.35 -26.87
C GLY A 1 -19.02 1.72 -27.17
N THR A 2 -20.24 2.00 -26.75
CA THR A 2 -20.89 3.31 -26.88
C THR A 2 -20.95 3.97 -25.51
N TYR A 3 -20.90 5.30 -25.48
CA TYR A 3 -21.12 6.08 -24.26
C TYR A 3 -22.11 7.21 -24.55
N THR A 4 -22.81 7.65 -23.53
CA THR A 4 -23.74 8.79 -23.59
C THR A 4 -23.25 9.88 -22.66
N ILE A 5 -23.33 11.13 -23.08
CA ILE A 5 -23.02 12.30 -22.26
C ILE A 5 -24.31 13.06 -22.04
N GLU A 6 -24.64 13.31 -20.77
CA GLU A 6 -25.82 14.06 -20.37
C GLU A 6 -25.42 15.11 -19.32
N GLU A 7 -25.99 16.31 -19.42
CA GLU A 7 -25.83 17.34 -18.41
C GLU A 7 -26.68 17.00 -17.18
N CYS A 8 -26.09 17.08 -15.99
CA CYS A 8 -26.82 16.88 -14.74
C CYS A 8 -26.50 17.98 -13.72
N ALA A 9 -27.51 18.40 -12.97
CA ALA A 9 -27.32 19.32 -11.86
C ALA A 9 -26.69 18.58 -10.64
N ARG A 10 -25.72 19.22 -10.01
CA ARG A 10 -25.08 18.71 -8.81
C ARG A 10 -24.93 19.81 -7.76
N GLU A 11 -25.41 19.57 -6.55
CA GLU A 11 -25.35 20.54 -5.46
C GLU A 11 -23.92 20.80 -4.97
N LYS A 12 -23.05 19.79 -4.96
CA LYS A 12 -21.68 19.88 -4.47
C LYS A 12 -20.69 19.50 -5.57
N ARG A 13 -19.58 20.22 -5.66
CA ARG A 13 -18.49 19.88 -6.58
C ARG A 13 -17.92 18.48 -6.27
N GLY A 14 -17.48 17.79 -7.29
CA GLY A 14 -16.86 16.47 -7.16
C GLY A 14 -17.28 15.52 -8.28
N THR A 15 -16.84 14.28 -8.21
CA THR A 15 -17.14 13.22 -9.17
C THR A 15 -17.72 12.02 -8.42
N SER A 16 -18.71 11.36 -9.03
CA SER A 16 -19.22 10.07 -8.55
C SER A 16 -18.97 9.02 -9.61
N LEU A 17 -18.37 7.91 -9.21
CA LEU A 17 -18.16 6.74 -10.05
C LEU A 17 -19.01 5.60 -9.51
N ILE A 18 -19.82 5.00 -10.37
CA ILE A 18 -20.66 3.83 -10.05
C ILE A 18 -20.16 2.68 -10.92
N LEU A 19 -19.64 1.64 -10.29
CA LEU A 19 -19.14 0.45 -10.96
C LEU A 19 -20.10 -0.72 -10.70
N SER A 20 -20.68 -1.26 -11.77
CA SER A 20 -21.46 -2.51 -11.70
C SER A 20 -20.52 -3.69 -11.83
N LEU A 21 -20.39 -4.48 -10.77
CA LEU A 21 -19.53 -5.65 -10.77
C LEU A 21 -20.18 -6.81 -11.52
N HIS A 22 -19.37 -7.54 -12.28
CA HIS A 22 -19.78 -8.81 -12.86
C HIS A 22 -20.21 -9.81 -11.77
N PRO A 23 -21.20 -10.68 -12.00
CA PRO A 23 -21.69 -11.64 -11.01
C PRO A 23 -20.58 -12.45 -10.32
N ASP A 24 -19.57 -12.87 -11.05
CA ASP A 24 -18.43 -13.65 -10.52
C ASP A 24 -17.67 -12.94 -9.40
N PHE A 25 -17.63 -11.60 -9.40
CA PHE A 25 -17.00 -10.79 -8.37
C PHE A 25 -17.93 -10.41 -7.21
N ARG A 26 -19.23 -10.75 -7.30
CA ARG A 26 -20.20 -10.48 -6.23
C ARG A 26 -20.30 -11.61 -5.21
N SER A 27 -20.06 -12.84 -5.65
CA SER A 27 -20.28 -14.06 -4.88
C SER A 27 -19.12 -15.04 -4.96
N SER A 28 -17.90 -14.54 -5.15
CA SER A 28 -16.72 -15.40 -5.17
C SER A 28 -16.63 -16.18 -3.86
N GLU A 29 -16.45 -17.51 -3.97
CA GLU A 29 -16.15 -18.38 -2.83
C GLU A 29 -14.81 -17.99 -2.16
N LYS A 30 -13.97 -17.23 -2.87
CA LYS A 30 -12.75 -16.66 -2.35
C LYS A 30 -13.04 -15.28 -1.73
N PRO A 31 -12.94 -15.14 -0.40
CA PRO A 31 -13.21 -13.85 0.28
C PRO A 31 -12.40 -12.68 -0.27
N GLU A 32 -11.21 -12.95 -0.77
CA GLU A 32 -10.28 -11.97 -1.36
C GLU A 32 -10.76 -11.37 -2.68
N GLU A 33 -11.64 -12.05 -3.42
CA GLU A 33 -12.21 -11.61 -4.70
C GLU A 33 -13.59 -10.97 -4.55
N ASN A 34 -14.15 -10.96 -3.34
CA ASN A 34 -15.42 -10.29 -3.07
C ASN A 34 -15.21 -8.79 -2.83
N PHE A 35 -15.30 -8.01 -3.88
CA PHE A 35 -15.13 -6.54 -3.83
C PHE A 35 -16.32 -5.79 -3.20
N LEU A 36 -17.38 -6.46 -2.78
CA LEU A 36 -18.43 -5.88 -1.94
C LEU A 36 -18.15 -6.02 -0.44
N ASN A 37 -17.10 -6.78 -0.07
CA ASN A 37 -16.71 -6.95 1.31
C ASN A 37 -15.86 -5.76 1.79
N GLN A 38 -16.26 -5.14 2.90
CA GLN A 38 -15.58 -3.99 3.49
C GLN A 38 -14.12 -4.26 3.87
N TYR A 39 -13.80 -5.47 4.34
CA TYR A 39 -12.43 -5.84 4.70
C TYR A 39 -11.55 -6.07 3.47
N THR A 40 -12.12 -6.60 2.39
CA THR A 40 -11.40 -6.71 1.11
C THR A 40 -11.05 -5.33 0.57
N LEU A 41 -11.99 -4.38 0.59
CA LEU A 41 -11.73 -3.00 0.17
C LEU A 41 -10.70 -2.32 1.06
N GLN A 42 -10.75 -2.50 2.38
CA GLN A 42 -9.74 -1.98 3.30
C GLN A 42 -8.34 -2.49 2.96
N ARG A 43 -8.21 -3.80 2.72
CA ARG A 43 -6.93 -4.42 2.33
C ARG A 43 -6.41 -3.88 1.00
N LEU A 44 -7.28 -3.70 0.01
CA LEU A 44 -6.91 -3.12 -1.28
C LEU A 44 -6.43 -1.67 -1.15
N VAL A 45 -7.14 -0.85 -0.37
CA VAL A 45 -6.70 0.54 -0.10
C VAL A 45 -5.35 0.54 0.60
N LYS A 46 -5.16 -0.29 1.61
CA LYS A 46 -3.88 -0.42 2.31
C LYS A 46 -2.74 -0.85 1.37
N LYS A 47 -3.01 -1.79 0.47
CA LYS A 47 -1.99 -2.28 -0.46
C LYS A 47 -1.61 -1.25 -1.53
N TYR A 48 -2.59 -0.63 -2.17
CA TYR A 48 -2.37 0.16 -3.39
C TYR A 48 -2.41 1.67 -3.19
N SER A 49 -3.06 2.15 -2.14
CA SER A 49 -3.43 3.55 -1.98
C SER A 49 -3.15 4.08 -0.57
N ASP A 50 -2.37 3.37 0.24
CA ASP A 50 -2.16 3.75 1.65
C ASP A 50 -1.54 5.14 1.80
N TYR A 51 -0.67 5.51 0.87
CA TYR A 51 0.10 6.76 0.94
C TYR A 51 -0.42 7.86 0.01
N ILE A 52 -1.62 7.69 -0.54
CA ILE A 52 -2.28 8.77 -1.27
C ILE A 52 -2.55 9.94 -0.31
N ARG A 53 -2.17 11.15 -0.73
CA ARG A 53 -2.24 12.40 0.04
C ARG A 53 -3.62 12.72 0.63
N TYR A 54 -4.68 12.22 0.01
CA TYR A 54 -6.06 12.50 0.40
C TYR A 54 -6.67 11.35 1.21
N PRO A 55 -7.52 11.65 2.21
CA PRO A 55 -8.15 10.60 3.01
C PRO A 55 -9.16 9.80 2.18
N ILE A 56 -8.96 8.50 2.14
CA ILE A 56 -9.90 7.54 1.57
C ILE A 56 -10.81 7.06 2.70
N LYS A 57 -12.06 7.47 2.66
CA LYS A 57 -13.03 7.18 3.71
C LYS A 57 -14.04 6.14 3.27
N MET A 58 -14.43 5.27 4.18
CA MET A 58 -15.47 4.27 3.96
C MET A 58 -16.31 4.10 5.22
N ASN A 59 -17.60 3.84 5.01
CA ASN A 59 -18.51 3.48 6.07
C ASN A 59 -18.38 1.99 6.36
N PHE A 60 -18.02 1.66 7.59
CA PHE A 60 -17.98 0.30 8.10
C PHE A 60 -19.28 -0.02 8.82
N THR A 61 -19.87 -1.16 8.48
CA THR A 61 -20.97 -1.72 9.24
C THR A 61 -20.41 -2.66 10.29
N LEU A 62 -20.57 -2.30 11.54
CA LEU A 62 -20.23 -3.12 12.70
C LEU A 62 -21.50 -3.85 13.15
N LYS A 63 -21.48 -5.18 13.10
CA LYS A 63 -22.59 -5.98 13.60
C LYS A 63 -22.73 -5.81 15.10
N GLY A 64 -23.92 -5.43 15.55
CA GLY A 64 -24.28 -5.41 16.97
C GLY A 64 -24.15 -6.81 17.58
N LYS A 65 -23.89 -6.88 18.88
CA LYS A 65 -24.03 -8.12 19.65
C LYS A 65 -25.52 -8.44 19.80
N GLN A 66 -25.85 -9.71 20.12
CA GLN A 66 -27.23 -10.19 20.28
C GLN A 66 -28.20 -9.07 20.80
N ASP A 67 -29.18 -8.71 19.93
CA ASP A 67 -30.20 -7.67 20.14
C ASP A 67 -29.76 -6.18 20.04
N GLU A 68 -28.50 -5.87 19.65
CA GLU A 68 -28.11 -4.49 19.37
C GLU A 68 -28.18 -4.20 17.86
N PRO A 69 -28.60 -2.99 17.44
CA PRO A 69 -28.63 -2.63 16.03
C PRO A 69 -27.19 -2.49 15.46
N ASP A 70 -27.04 -2.78 14.18
CA ASP A 70 -25.79 -2.53 13.46
C ASP A 70 -25.43 -1.04 13.53
N THR A 71 -24.17 -0.75 13.81
CA THR A 71 -23.64 0.62 13.85
C THR A 71 -22.80 0.90 12.61
N ILE A 72 -22.93 2.12 12.09
CA ILE A 72 -22.14 2.58 10.95
C ILE A 72 -21.06 3.55 11.45
N GLU A 73 -19.83 3.21 11.20
CA GLU A 73 -18.66 4.04 11.55
C GLU A 73 -17.94 4.48 10.26
N ASN A 74 -17.73 5.79 10.11
CA ASN A 74 -16.94 6.32 9.00
C ASN A 74 -15.45 6.30 9.36
N ARG A 75 -14.67 5.48 8.65
CA ARG A 75 -13.22 5.29 8.88
C ARG A 75 -12.40 5.80 7.72
N THR A 76 -11.26 6.43 8.04
CA THR A 76 -10.20 6.68 7.08
C THR A 76 -9.34 5.43 6.96
N LEU A 77 -9.17 4.93 5.74
CA LEU A 77 -8.53 3.65 5.45
C LEU A 77 -7.03 3.76 5.24
N ASN A 78 -6.58 4.89 4.71
CA ASN A 78 -5.18 5.11 4.31
C ASN A 78 -4.42 5.97 5.32
N SER A 79 -3.10 5.82 5.34
CA SER A 79 -2.19 6.52 6.25
C SER A 79 -1.80 7.91 5.76
N MET A 80 -1.93 8.20 4.47
CA MET A 80 -1.69 9.47 3.77
C MET A 80 -0.24 9.97 3.79
N THR A 81 0.53 9.71 4.82
CA THR A 81 1.89 10.25 4.98
C THR A 81 2.91 9.11 4.93
N PRO A 82 3.61 8.95 3.80
CA PRO A 82 4.64 7.93 3.70
C PRO A 82 5.88 8.33 4.51
N LEU A 83 6.49 7.34 5.17
CA LEU A 83 7.68 7.53 6.00
C LEU A 83 8.84 8.13 5.19
N TRP A 84 9.03 7.66 3.97
CA TRP A 84 10.16 8.05 3.10
C TRP A 84 10.10 9.46 2.55
N VAL A 85 8.94 10.13 2.61
CA VAL A 85 8.80 11.53 2.19
C VAL A 85 9.21 12.50 3.30
N ARG A 86 9.17 12.04 4.55
CA ARG A 86 9.54 12.85 5.71
C ARG A 86 11.07 13.09 5.76
N PRO A 87 11.53 14.27 6.24
CA PRO A 87 12.94 14.52 6.47
C PRO A 87 13.53 13.47 7.45
N LYS A 88 14.72 12.95 7.14
CA LYS A 88 15.41 11.96 8.00
C LYS A 88 15.57 12.43 9.45
N THR A 89 15.77 13.72 9.64
CA THR A 89 15.95 14.34 10.96
C THR A 89 14.72 14.28 11.85
N GLU A 90 13.54 14.05 11.24
CA GLU A 90 12.26 13.99 11.95
C GLU A 90 11.79 12.54 12.20
N ILE A 91 12.52 11.57 11.66
CA ILE A 91 12.15 10.15 11.77
C ILE A 91 13.03 9.50 12.82
N LYS A 92 12.40 8.89 13.82
CA LYS A 92 13.10 8.14 14.86
C LYS A 92 13.51 6.75 14.37
N PRO A 93 14.60 6.17 14.87
CA PRO A 93 15.00 4.81 14.50
C PRO A 93 13.90 3.76 14.70
N GLU A 94 13.10 3.93 15.76
CA GLU A 94 11.99 3.02 16.06
C GLU A 94 10.90 3.03 14.99
N GLU A 95 10.66 4.19 14.34
CA GLU A 95 9.67 4.31 13.26
C GLU A 95 10.14 3.55 12.00
N TYR A 96 11.45 3.58 11.69
CA TYR A 96 12.02 2.78 10.61
C TYR A 96 11.92 1.28 10.90
N ASN A 97 12.26 0.87 12.12
CA ASN A 97 12.19 -0.53 12.54
C ASN A 97 10.75 -1.05 12.50
N GLN A 98 9.79 -0.25 12.97
CA GLN A 98 8.38 -0.59 12.90
C GLN A 98 7.91 -0.73 11.45
N PHE A 99 8.26 0.23 10.61
CA PHE A 99 7.94 0.19 9.17
C PHE A 99 8.50 -1.08 8.53
N TYR A 100 9.76 -1.42 8.79
CA TYR A 100 10.39 -2.62 8.26
C TYR A 100 9.66 -3.89 8.68
N LYS A 101 9.32 -4.03 9.96
CA LYS A 101 8.59 -5.18 10.50
C LYS A 101 7.18 -5.30 9.91
N GLU A 102 6.45 -4.20 9.81
CA GLU A 102 5.08 -4.20 9.32
C GLU A 102 4.98 -4.43 7.80
N VAL A 103 5.83 -3.74 7.04
CA VAL A 103 5.73 -3.73 5.57
C VAL A 103 6.36 -4.95 4.92
N PHE A 104 7.47 -5.45 5.49
CA PHE A 104 8.20 -6.60 4.97
C PHE A 104 8.00 -7.87 5.79
N HIS A 105 7.12 -7.82 6.82
CA HIS A 105 6.82 -8.94 7.70
C HIS A 105 8.06 -9.54 8.37
N ALA A 106 9.03 -8.66 8.67
CA ALA A 106 10.26 -9.04 9.34
C ALA A 106 10.01 -9.23 10.85
N TRP A 107 10.66 -10.22 11.44
CA TRP A 107 10.58 -10.50 12.87
C TRP A 107 11.71 -9.82 13.66
N ASP A 108 12.78 -9.43 12.98
CA ASP A 108 13.99 -8.81 13.51
C ASP A 108 14.10 -7.33 13.10
N GLU A 109 15.14 -6.65 13.58
CA GLU A 109 15.48 -5.32 13.16
C GLU A 109 16.49 -5.34 12.02
N PRO A 110 16.48 -4.37 11.11
CA PRO A 110 17.45 -4.32 10.03
C PRO A 110 18.86 -4.03 10.58
N LEU A 111 19.88 -4.58 9.93
CA LEU A 111 21.29 -4.30 10.24
C LEU A 111 21.64 -2.85 9.89
N GLU A 112 21.13 -2.35 8.76
CA GLU A 112 21.40 -1.01 8.26
C GLU A 112 20.18 -0.46 7.50
N ILE A 113 20.00 0.86 7.54
CA ILE A 113 18.92 1.58 6.90
C ILE A 113 19.49 2.65 5.98
N VAL A 114 19.17 2.55 4.71
CA VAL A 114 19.58 3.54 3.69
C VAL A 114 18.36 4.32 3.26
N HIS A 115 18.26 5.57 3.70
CA HIS A 115 17.22 6.50 3.30
C HIS A 115 17.86 7.65 2.53
N THR A 116 17.60 7.75 1.23
CA THR A 116 18.17 8.80 0.37
C THR A 116 17.10 9.46 -0.47
N LYS A 117 17.28 10.76 -0.68
CA LYS A 117 16.51 11.55 -1.62
C LYS A 117 17.48 12.12 -2.65
N ALA A 118 17.28 11.79 -3.90
CA ALA A 118 18.03 12.36 -5.01
C ALA A 118 17.18 13.42 -5.71
N GLU A 119 17.79 14.57 -5.93
CA GLU A 119 17.18 15.70 -6.63
C GLU A 119 17.99 15.99 -7.88
N GLY A 120 17.32 16.06 -9.03
CA GLY A 120 17.98 16.30 -10.33
C GLY A 120 17.00 16.21 -11.48
N VAL A 121 17.47 15.74 -12.64
CA VAL A 121 16.61 15.51 -13.82
C VAL A 121 15.53 14.45 -13.51
N VAL A 122 15.88 13.46 -12.70
CA VAL A 122 14.96 12.48 -12.15
C VAL A 122 15.03 12.61 -10.64
N GLU A 123 13.90 12.92 -10.02
CA GLU A 123 13.75 12.96 -8.56
C GLU A 123 13.25 11.61 -8.07
N TYR A 124 13.95 11.04 -7.10
CA TYR A 124 13.49 9.81 -6.46
C TYR A 124 13.92 9.74 -5.00
N THR A 125 13.15 9.01 -4.24
CA THR A 125 13.46 8.69 -2.85
C THR A 125 13.63 7.19 -2.70
N THR A 126 14.66 6.75 -1.98
CA THR A 126 14.88 5.35 -1.64
C THR A 126 14.84 5.16 -0.14
N LEU A 127 14.18 4.10 0.29
CA LEU A 127 14.23 3.61 1.66
C LEU A 127 14.53 2.11 1.60
N LEU A 128 15.78 1.76 1.87
CA LEU A 128 16.27 0.38 1.78
C LEU A 128 16.70 -0.11 3.15
N PHE A 129 16.51 -1.39 3.39
CA PHE A 129 16.84 -2.09 4.61
C PHE A 129 17.73 -3.28 4.29
N ILE A 130 18.83 -3.39 5.00
CA ILE A 130 19.70 -4.57 4.96
C ILE A 130 19.26 -5.46 6.13
N PRO A 131 18.74 -6.67 5.88
CA PRO A 131 18.34 -7.59 6.94
C PRO A 131 19.53 -7.95 7.85
N SER A 132 19.28 -8.14 9.15
CA SER A 132 20.31 -8.60 10.09
C SER A 132 20.71 -10.07 9.88
N HIS A 133 19.84 -10.84 9.26
CA HIS A 133 20.05 -12.24 8.92
C HIS A 133 19.74 -12.50 7.44
N ALA A 134 20.50 -13.40 6.82
CA ALA A 134 20.19 -13.82 5.47
C ALA A 134 18.80 -14.49 5.43
N PRO A 135 17.93 -14.09 4.48
CA PRO A 135 16.63 -14.75 4.32
C PRO A 135 16.81 -16.26 4.10
N PHE A 136 15.90 -17.08 4.63
CA PHE A 136 15.97 -18.55 4.51
C PHE A 136 15.97 -19.03 3.05
N ASP A 137 15.37 -18.27 2.15
CA ASP A 137 15.28 -18.55 0.72
C ASP A 137 16.43 -17.93 -0.10
N PHE A 138 17.44 -17.35 0.58
CA PHE A 138 18.55 -16.65 -0.09
C PHE A 138 19.27 -17.48 -1.16
N TYR A 139 19.40 -18.78 -0.92
CA TYR A 139 20.06 -19.71 -1.86
C TYR A 139 19.10 -20.33 -2.88
N GLN A 140 17.81 -20.02 -2.81
CA GLN A 140 16.84 -20.54 -3.76
C GLN A 140 16.83 -19.69 -5.03
N ARG A 141 16.71 -20.33 -6.19
CA ARG A 141 16.68 -19.63 -7.50
C ARG A 141 15.45 -18.75 -7.67
N GLU A 142 14.38 -19.05 -6.95
CA GLU A 142 13.09 -18.35 -7.04
C GLU A 142 12.99 -17.14 -6.09
N MET A 143 14.05 -16.84 -5.32
CA MET A 143 14.04 -15.68 -4.46
C MET A 143 13.90 -14.40 -5.29
N THR A 144 12.80 -13.70 -5.09
CA THR A 144 12.52 -12.42 -5.74
C THR A 144 13.10 -11.25 -4.93
N SER A 145 13.46 -10.17 -5.64
CA SER A 145 13.87 -8.92 -4.99
C SER A 145 12.74 -8.39 -4.10
N GLY A 146 13.06 -7.94 -2.91
CA GLY A 146 12.08 -7.35 -1.98
C GLY A 146 11.90 -5.84 -2.16
N ILE A 147 12.15 -5.30 -3.35
CA ILE A 147 12.03 -3.87 -3.62
C ILE A 147 10.65 -3.56 -4.19
N ARG A 148 9.97 -2.60 -3.54
CA ARG A 148 8.69 -2.07 -3.98
C ARG A 148 8.88 -0.79 -4.78
N LEU A 149 8.18 -0.67 -5.87
CA LEU A 149 8.17 0.53 -6.69
C LEU A 149 6.91 1.34 -6.40
N TYR A 150 7.12 2.61 -6.10
CA TYR A 150 6.09 3.63 -6.00
C TYR A 150 6.31 4.72 -7.04
N SER A 151 5.25 5.38 -7.44
CA SER A 151 5.29 6.61 -8.23
C SER A 151 4.38 7.64 -7.59
N LYS A 152 4.95 8.74 -7.11
CA LYS A 152 4.23 9.81 -6.40
C LYS A 152 3.35 9.27 -5.26
N ASN A 153 3.94 8.40 -4.44
CA ASN A 153 3.31 7.72 -3.30
C ASN A 153 2.22 6.69 -3.68
N VAL A 154 2.07 6.37 -4.96
CA VAL A 154 1.15 5.34 -5.43
C VAL A 154 1.93 4.06 -5.67
N PHE A 155 1.49 2.95 -5.07
CA PHE A 155 2.10 1.65 -5.29
C PHE A 155 1.94 1.21 -6.74
N VAL A 156 3.06 0.83 -7.38
CA VAL A 156 3.11 0.34 -8.75
C VAL A 156 3.26 -1.17 -8.79
N MET A 157 4.30 -1.70 -8.15
CA MET A 157 4.57 -3.14 -8.12
C MET A 157 5.43 -3.57 -6.95
N ASP A 158 5.29 -4.85 -6.57
CA ASP A 158 6.23 -5.55 -5.69
C ASP A 158 7.36 -6.19 -6.53
N ASN A 159 8.49 -6.44 -5.88
CA ASN A 159 9.57 -7.27 -6.41
C ASN A 159 10.15 -6.78 -7.74
N TYR A 160 10.44 -5.48 -7.82
CA TYR A 160 11.10 -4.92 -9.00
C TYR A 160 12.55 -5.42 -9.09
N GLN A 161 12.81 -6.33 -10.04
CA GLN A 161 14.06 -7.10 -10.12
C GLN A 161 15.20 -6.31 -10.76
N ASP A 162 14.88 -5.40 -11.68
CA ASP A 162 15.90 -4.70 -12.49
C ASP A 162 16.60 -3.56 -11.74
N LEU A 163 16.16 -3.24 -10.52
CA LEU A 163 16.71 -2.11 -9.78
C LEU A 163 18.02 -2.43 -9.08
N LEU A 164 18.19 -3.65 -8.60
CA LEU A 164 19.36 -4.10 -7.88
C LEU A 164 20.00 -5.32 -8.56
N PRO A 165 21.33 -5.41 -8.59
CA PRO A 165 22.01 -6.62 -9.04
C PRO A 165 21.58 -7.85 -8.23
N GLU A 166 21.63 -9.03 -8.84
CA GLU A 166 21.17 -10.29 -8.23
C GLU A 166 21.82 -10.59 -6.86
N TYR A 167 23.06 -10.21 -6.67
CA TYR A 167 23.75 -10.42 -5.39
C TYR A 167 23.23 -9.55 -4.25
N LEU A 168 22.41 -8.50 -4.52
CA LEU A 168 21.73 -7.65 -3.55
C LEU A 168 20.24 -8.00 -3.37
N ARG A 169 19.79 -9.14 -3.88
CA ARG A 169 18.38 -9.54 -3.81
C ARG A 169 17.83 -9.70 -2.39
N PHE A 170 18.71 -9.79 -1.38
CA PHE A 170 18.33 -9.83 0.03
C PHE A 170 17.88 -8.47 0.58
N VAL A 171 18.23 -7.38 -0.09
CA VAL A 171 17.82 -6.03 0.33
C VAL A 171 16.32 -5.90 0.19
N ARG A 172 15.68 -5.35 1.22
CA ARG A 172 14.26 -5.02 1.25
C ARG A 172 14.11 -3.52 1.19
N GLY A 173 13.00 -3.04 0.67
CA GLY A 173 12.78 -1.59 0.66
C GLY A 173 11.85 -1.12 -0.43
N LEU A 174 11.98 0.16 -0.73
CA LEU A 174 11.19 0.80 -1.76
C LEU A 174 11.96 1.89 -2.49
N VAL A 175 11.48 2.21 -3.67
CA VAL A 175 11.84 3.38 -4.46
C VAL A 175 10.56 4.10 -4.86
N ASP A 176 10.54 5.42 -4.71
CA ASP A 176 9.44 6.30 -5.12
C ASP A 176 9.98 7.39 -6.04
N SER A 177 9.38 7.53 -7.21
CA SER A 177 9.82 8.44 -8.27
C SER A 177 8.65 9.23 -8.88
#